data_8436020236dcbd1cd1b2799b2945644a
#
_entry.id   8436020236dcbd1cd1b2799b2945644a
#
_cell.length_a   1.000
_cell.length_b   1.000
_cell.length_c   1.000
_cell.angle_alpha   90.00
_cell.angle_beta   90.00
_cell.angle_gamma   90.00
#
_symmetry.space_group_name_H-M   'P 1'
#
loop_
_entity.id
_entity.type
_entity.pdbx_description
1 polymer ?
#
loop_
_entity_poly.entity_id
_entity_poly.type
_entity_poly.pdbx_seq_one_letter_code
_entity_poly.pdbx_strand_id
1 'polypeptide(L)'
;MARLTKNQKVAQSKVEANKSYSLQDASSLVKDITTTKFDASVDIDVRLGVDPRKANQMVRGIATLPHGTGKTVRVLVLCTPDKEQEAKDAGADFVGLDDYIAKIEGGWTDVDIIITMPSVMAKVGRLGRVLGPRNLMPNPKSGTVTPEVGKAVTDVKGGKIDFKVDKTGIIHASIGKVSFPADKIYENALEVLQVISKLKPSSAKGTYFKSIHVSSTMSPGIEVETKSVAGI
;
A
#
# COMPACT_ATOMS: atom_id res chain seq x y z
N MET A 1 -12.61 30.00 0.72
CA MET A 1 -12.69 28.61 0.28
C MET A 1 -12.54 28.54 -1.24
N ALA A 2 -11.78 27.57 -1.76
CA ALA A 2 -11.66 27.40 -3.20
C ALA A 2 -13.01 27.01 -3.82
N ARG A 3 -13.31 27.54 -5.02
CA ARG A 3 -14.57 27.22 -5.72
C ARG A 3 -14.53 25.78 -6.25
N LEU A 4 -15.49 24.96 -5.85
CA LEU A 4 -15.62 23.58 -6.32
C LEU A 4 -15.87 23.55 -7.84
N THR A 5 -15.21 22.61 -8.52
CA THR A 5 -15.46 22.33 -9.94
C THR A 5 -16.83 21.69 -10.15
N LYS A 6 -17.33 21.70 -11.39
CA LYS A 6 -18.63 21.07 -11.72
C LYS A 6 -18.63 19.57 -11.33
N ASN A 7 -17.57 18.85 -11.66
CA ASN A 7 -17.44 17.42 -11.35
C ASN A 7 -17.40 17.15 -9.84
N GLN A 8 -16.68 17.97 -9.07
CA GLN A 8 -16.67 17.86 -7.61
C GLN A 8 -18.04 18.08 -6.97
N LYS A 9 -18.82 19.04 -7.50
CA LYS A 9 -20.20 19.25 -7.03
C LYS A 9 -21.09 18.04 -7.28
N VAL A 10 -21.00 17.44 -8.47
CA VAL A 10 -21.75 16.23 -8.82
C VAL A 10 -21.32 15.04 -7.94
N ALA A 11 -20.03 14.86 -7.72
CA ALA A 11 -19.54 13.80 -6.84
C ALA A 11 -19.99 14.01 -5.38
N GLN A 12 -19.94 15.24 -4.87
CA GLN A 12 -20.40 15.57 -3.52
C GLN A 12 -21.91 15.43 -3.34
N SER A 13 -22.72 15.70 -4.36
CA SER A 13 -24.18 15.53 -4.25
C SER A 13 -24.62 14.06 -4.16
N LYS A 14 -23.76 13.12 -4.55
CA LYS A 14 -24.00 11.68 -4.43
C LYS A 14 -23.59 11.12 -3.06
N VAL A 15 -22.76 11.83 -2.32
CA VAL A 15 -22.30 11.44 -0.98
C VAL A 15 -23.06 12.28 0.05
N GLU A 16 -23.89 11.64 0.86
CA GLU A 16 -24.59 12.31 1.95
C GLU A 16 -23.59 12.71 3.05
N ALA A 17 -23.57 13.99 3.38
CA ALA A 17 -22.71 14.49 4.45
C ALA A 17 -23.09 13.86 5.79
N ASN A 18 -22.10 13.43 6.57
CA ASN A 18 -22.26 12.80 7.90
C ASN A 18 -22.98 11.44 7.91
N LYS A 19 -23.06 10.75 6.77
CA LYS A 19 -23.55 9.38 6.70
C LYS A 19 -22.37 8.42 6.58
N SER A 20 -22.30 7.43 7.45
CA SER A 20 -21.40 6.29 7.31
C SER A 20 -22.09 5.19 6.50
N TYR A 21 -21.35 4.61 5.57
CA TYR A 21 -21.81 3.57 4.66
C TYR A 21 -21.23 2.21 5.05
N SER A 22 -21.92 1.13 4.69
CA SER A 22 -21.29 -0.19 4.77
C SER A 22 -20.06 -0.25 3.84
N LEU A 23 -19.09 -1.14 4.11
CA LEU A 23 -17.91 -1.28 3.26
C LEU A 23 -18.29 -1.69 1.83
N GLN A 24 -19.33 -2.51 1.68
CA GLN A 24 -19.84 -2.96 0.38
C GLN A 24 -20.47 -1.80 -0.40
N ASP A 25 -21.33 -1.00 0.24
CA ASP A 25 -21.94 0.17 -0.38
C ASP A 25 -20.87 1.22 -0.74
N ALA A 26 -19.91 1.44 0.14
CA ALA A 26 -18.80 2.36 -0.12
C ALA A 26 -17.97 1.95 -1.34
N SER A 27 -17.71 0.64 -1.51
CA SER A 27 -16.98 0.09 -2.66
C SER A 27 -17.73 0.28 -3.98
N SER A 28 -19.05 0.22 -3.96
CA SER A 28 -19.90 0.51 -5.13
C SER A 28 -19.97 2.01 -5.39
N LEU A 29 -20.20 2.82 -4.35
CA LEU A 29 -20.36 4.26 -4.45
C LEU A 29 -19.08 4.96 -4.93
N VAL A 30 -17.90 4.47 -4.54
CA VAL A 30 -16.59 5.02 -4.99
C VAL A 30 -16.47 4.99 -6.52
N LYS A 31 -17.01 3.97 -7.17
CA LYS A 31 -17.01 3.87 -8.64
C LYS A 31 -17.95 4.90 -9.26
N ASP A 32 -19.11 5.10 -8.67
CA ASP A 32 -20.16 6.00 -9.19
C ASP A 32 -19.81 7.48 -9.05
N ILE A 33 -18.99 7.83 -8.04
CA ILE A 33 -18.56 9.21 -7.81
C ILE A 33 -17.27 9.56 -8.56
N THR A 34 -16.58 8.57 -9.12
CA THR A 34 -15.34 8.81 -9.86
C THR A 34 -15.63 9.47 -11.19
N THR A 35 -15.04 10.64 -11.41
CA THR A 35 -15.26 11.47 -12.61
C THR A 35 -14.02 11.57 -13.50
N THR A 36 -12.95 10.86 -13.17
CA THR A 36 -11.68 10.88 -13.92
C THR A 36 -11.80 10.12 -15.23
N LYS A 37 -11.04 10.57 -16.25
CA LYS A 37 -10.97 9.90 -17.56
C LYS A 37 -9.90 8.82 -17.63
N PHE A 38 -9.10 8.67 -16.59
CA PHE A 38 -8.07 7.63 -16.46
C PHE A 38 -8.49 6.61 -15.40
N ASP A 39 -7.89 5.44 -15.39
CA ASP A 39 -8.14 4.41 -14.39
C ASP A 39 -7.55 4.83 -13.03
N ALA A 40 -8.41 5.46 -12.22
CA ALA A 40 -8.04 6.01 -10.92
C ALA A 40 -7.72 4.92 -9.91
N SER A 41 -6.78 5.18 -9.01
CA SER A 41 -6.56 4.31 -7.85
C SER A 41 -7.68 4.49 -6.84
N VAL A 42 -8.04 3.41 -6.17
CA VAL A 42 -8.93 3.40 -5.01
C VAL A 42 -8.08 3.20 -3.78
N ASP A 43 -8.17 4.15 -2.86
CA ASP A 43 -7.35 4.20 -1.66
C ASP A 43 -8.24 4.09 -0.42
N ILE A 44 -7.72 3.45 0.61
CA ILE A 44 -8.34 3.37 1.93
C ILE A 44 -7.48 4.11 2.95
N ASP A 45 -8.12 4.98 3.70
CA ASP A 45 -7.51 5.80 4.75
C ASP A 45 -8.08 5.40 6.09
N VAL A 46 -7.24 4.87 6.98
CA VAL A 46 -7.65 4.34 8.28
C VAL A 46 -7.02 5.15 9.40
N ARG A 47 -7.83 5.91 10.11
CA ARG A 47 -7.38 6.64 11.30
C ARG A 47 -7.43 5.75 12.52
N LEU A 48 -6.28 5.54 13.13
CA LEU A 48 -6.11 4.69 14.30
C LEU A 48 -6.06 5.49 15.62
N GLY A 49 -6.44 4.84 16.71
CA GLY A 49 -6.31 5.35 18.06
C GLY A 49 -4.92 5.08 18.66
N VAL A 50 -3.85 5.32 17.92
CA VAL A 50 -2.45 5.12 18.35
C VAL A 50 -1.70 6.46 18.38
N ASP A 51 -0.64 6.52 19.19
CA ASP A 51 0.30 7.64 19.20
C ASP A 51 1.58 7.23 18.44
N PRO A 52 1.78 7.69 17.20
CA PRO A 52 2.91 7.29 16.37
C PRO A 52 4.27 7.83 16.87
N ARG A 53 4.26 8.75 17.85
CA ARG A 53 5.48 9.25 18.49
C ARG A 53 6.11 8.20 19.43
N LYS A 54 5.29 7.23 19.87
CA LYS A 54 5.74 6.13 20.74
C LYS A 54 6.13 4.93 19.88
N ALA A 55 7.37 4.49 19.99
CA ALA A 55 7.89 3.37 19.20
C ALA A 55 7.08 2.07 19.37
N ASN A 56 6.50 1.83 20.55
CA ASN A 56 5.66 0.69 20.88
C ASN A 56 4.22 0.79 20.34
N GLN A 57 3.82 1.93 19.77
CA GLN A 57 2.51 2.15 19.15
C GLN A 57 2.60 2.38 17.64
N MET A 58 3.79 2.25 17.07
CA MET A 58 3.98 2.37 15.63
C MET A 58 3.49 1.11 14.94
N VAL A 59 2.37 1.22 14.22
CA VAL A 59 1.82 0.14 13.41
C VAL A 59 2.47 0.16 12.03
N ARG A 60 3.05 -0.94 11.64
CA ARG A 60 3.60 -1.19 10.31
C ARG A 60 3.39 -2.66 9.97
N GLY A 61 2.98 -2.94 8.76
CA GLY A 61 2.74 -4.30 8.32
C GLY A 61 2.71 -4.45 6.81
N ILE A 62 2.37 -5.64 6.42
CA ILE A 62 2.24 -6.07 5.04
C ILE A 62 0.86 -6.70 4.89
N ALA A 63 0.15 -6.35 3.85
CA ALA A 63 -1.08 -7.03 3.43
C ALA A 63 -0.88 -7.61 2.04
N THR A 64 -1.38 -8.81 1.81
CA THR A 64 -1.40 -9.44 0.49
C THR A 64 -2.81 -9.36 -0.05
N LEU A 65 -3.01 -8.54 -1.07
CA LEU A 65 -4.32 -8.33 -1.66
C LEU A 65 -4.72 -9.52 -2.54
N PRO A 66 -5.87 -10.16 -2.31
CA PRO A 66 -6.29 -11.33 -3.10
C PRO A 66 -6.44 -11.05 -4.59
N HIS A 67 -6.79 -9.80 -4.96
CA HIS A 67 -6.96 -9.40 -6.36
C HIS A 67 -5.85 -8.46 -6.86
N GLY A 68 -4.77 -8.29 -6.09
CA GLY A 68 -3.70 -7.37 -6.42
C GLY A 68 -4.12 -5.89 -6.36
N THR A 69 -3.20 -5.00 -6.73
CA THR A 69 -3.41 -3.55 -6.77
C THR A 69 -3.87 -3.04 -8.15
N GLY A 70 -3.80 -3.87 -9.20
CA GLY A 70 -4.02 -3.45 -10.59
C GLY A 70 -2.93 -2.55 -11.17
N LYS A 71 -1.81 -2.38 -10.46
CA LYS A 71 -0.63 -1.67 -10.94
C LYS A 71 0.43 -2.66 -11.38
N THR A 72 1.02 -2.45 -12.56
CA THR A 72 2.19 -3.18 -13.00
C THR A 72 3.41 -2.68 -12.21
N VAL A 73 3.95 -3.53 -11.34
CA VAL A 73 5.08 -3.19 -10.46
C VAL A 73 6.38 -3.63 -11.12
N ARG A 74 7.34 -2.71 -11.27
CA ARG A 74 8.69 -3.00 -11.76
C ARG A 74 9.57 -3.39 -10.59
N VAL A 75 10.00 -4.63 -10.58
CA VAL A 75 10.76 -5.23 -9.48
C VAL A 75 12.23 -5.36 -9.84
N LEU A 76 13.11 -4.74 -9.05
CA LEU A 76 14.55 -4.96 -9.09
C LEU A 76 14.95 -5.94 -7.99
N VAL A 77 15.71 -6.93 -8.35
CA VAL A 77 16.27 -7.91 -7.42
C VAL A 77 17.78 -7.75 -7.33
N LEU A 78 18.28 -7.45 -6.13
CA LEU A 78 19.71 -7.39 -5.82
C LEU A 78 20.12 -8.67 -5.10
N CYS A 79 20.72 -9.60 -5.83
CA CYS A 79 21.09 -10.91 -5.32
C CYS A 79 22.49 -11.34 -5.76
N THR A 80 22.98 -12.43 -5.19
CA THR A 80 24.20 -13.10 -5.67
C THR A 80 23.92 -13.83 -6.97
N PRO A 81 24.96 -14.10 -7.82
CA PRO A 81 24.81 -14.78 -9.11
C PRO A 81 24.06 -16.12 -9.02
N ASP A 82 24.20 -16.85 -7.90
CA ASP A 82 23.54 -18.15 -7.67
C ASP A 82 22.00 -18.04 -7.65
N LYS A 83 21.46 -16.87 -7.30
CA LYS A 83 20.01 -16.61 -7.17
C LYS A 83 19.42 -15.78 -8.31
N GLU A 84 20.24 -15.39 -9.28
CA GLU A 84 19.76 -14.59 -10.42
C GLU A 84 18.75 -15.35 -11.27
N GLN A 85 18.99 -16.65 -11.50
CA GLN A 85 18.09 -17.45 -12.31
C GLN A 85 16.74 -17.61 -11.64
N GLU A 86 16.72 -17.90 -10.32
CA GLU A 86 15.47 -18.00 -9.53
C GLU A 86 14.66 -16.69 -9.59
N ALA A 87 15.33 -15.54 -9.53
CA ALA A 87 14.67 -14.24 -9.63
C ALA A 87 14.07 -13.97 -11.02
N LYS A 88 14.79 -14.35 -12.09
CA LYS A 88 14.33 -14.22 -13.49
C LYS A 88 13.12 -15.14 -13.74
N ASP A 89 13.18 -16.37 -13.30
CA ASP A 89 12.10 -17.35 -13.45
C ASP A 89 10.83 -16.93 -12.70
N ALA A 90 10.99 -16.25 -11.55
CA ALA A 90 9.88 -15.64 -10.80
C ALA A 90 9.31 -14.36 -11.47
N GLY A 91 9.95 -13.89 -12.56
CA GLY A 91 9.46 -12.77 -13.35
C GLY A 91 9.96 -11.41 -12.88
N ALA A 92 11.10 -11.30 -12.21
CA ALA A 92 11.69 -10.00 -11.89
C ALA A 92 12.07 -9.24 -13.18
N ASP A 93 11.82 -7.91 -13.19
CA ASP A 93 12.08 -7.08 -14.37
C ASP A 93 13.59 -6.75 -14.51
N PHE A 94 14.25 -6.61 -13.37
CA PHE A 94 15.68 -6.32 -13.31
C PHE A 94 16.34 -7.22 -12.27
N VAL A 95 17.44 -7.87 -12.62
CA VAL A 95 18.17 -8.77 -11.74
C VAL A 95 19.68 -8.54 -11.90
N GLY A 96 20.39 -8.43 -10.80
CA GLY A 96 21.85 -8.25 -10.76
C GLY A 96 22.31 -7.65 -9.45
N LEU A 97 23.57 -7.29 -9.35
CA LEU A 97 24.15 -6.74 -8.12
C LEU A 97 24.96 -5.47 -8.39
N ASP A 98 26.23 -5.60 -8.74
CA ASP A 98 27.18 -4.47 -8.74
C ASP A 98 26.85 -3.47 -9.88
N ASP A 99 26.36 -3.96 -11.02
CA ASP A 99 25.90 -3.13 -12.14
C ASP A 99 24.75 -2.21 -11.77
N TYR A 100 23.76 -2.72 -11.04
CA TYR A 100 22.62 -1.94 -10.59
C TYR A 100 22.96 -1.03 -9.42
N ILE A 101 23.89 -1.43 -8.56
CA ILE A 101 24.40 -0.55 -7.50
C ILE A 101 25.04 0.69 -8.14
N ALA A 102 25.91 0.52 -9.15
CA ALA A 102 26.54 1.64 -9.86
C ALA A 102 25.50 2.53 -10.58
N LYS A 103 24.47 1.93 -11.21
CA LYS A 103 23.38 2.69 -11.85
C LYS A 103 22.59 3.52 -10.83
N ILE A 104 22.27 2.95 -9.67
CA ILE A 104 21.53 3.63 -8.60
C ILE A 104 22.39 4.76 -8.00
N GLU A 105 23.69 4.55 -7.81
CA GLU A 105 24.61 5.62 -7.39
C GLU A 105 24.63 6.76 -8.40
N GLY A 106 24.53 6.45 -9.71
CA GLY A 106 24.36 7.40 -10.79
C GLY A 106 22.98 8.08 -10.85
N GLY A 107 22.04 7.73 -9.94
CA GLY A 107 20.72 8.36 -9.84
C GLY A 107 19.58 7.61 -10.54
N TRP A 108 19.84 6.43 -11.14
CA TRP A 108 18.78 5.63 -11.74
C TRP A 108 17.87 5.03 -10.67
N THR A 109 16.56 5.22 -10.81
CA THR A 109 15.54 4.76 -9.85
C THR A 109 14.22 4.41 -10.52
N ASP A 110 14.27 3.94 -11.78
CA ASP A 110 13.10 3.55 -12.57
C ASP A 110 12.52 2.20 -12.17
N VAL A 111 12.38 1.99 -10.85
CA VAL A 111 11.83 0.78 -10.24
C VAL A 111 10.83 1.18 -9.16
N ASP A 112 9.86 0.31 -8.92
CA ASP A 112 8.83 0.54 -7.91
C ASP A 112 9.16 -0.18 -6.61
N ILE A 113 9.81 -1.35 -6.66
CA ILE A 113 10.20 -2.13 -5.49
C ILE A 113 11.60 -2.74 -5.70
N ILE A 114 12.40 -2.74 -4.64
CA ILE A 114 13.71 -3.40 -4.60
C ILE A 114 13.68 -4.53 -3.60
N ILE A 115 13.99 -5.74 -4.05
CA ILE A 115 14.15 -6.94 -3.22
C ILE A 115 15.63 -7.25 -3.11
N THR A 116 16.08 -7.64 -1.93
CA THR A 116 17.48 -7.97 -1.70
C THR A 116 17.65 -9.16 -0.76
N MET A 117 18.82 -9.76 -0.81
CA MET A 117 19.23 -10.80 0.15
C MET A 117 19.92 -10.17 1.37
N PRO A 118 19.80 -10.79 2.56
CA PRO A 118 20.50 -10.30 3.77
C PRO A 118 22.02 -10.20 3.58
N SER A 119 22.63 -11.13 2.83
CA SER A 119 24.07 -11.15 2.55
C SER A 119 24.57 -9.94 1.77
N VAL A 120 23.69 -9.34 0.92
CA VAL A 120 24.02 -8.22 0.03
C VAL A 120 23.69 -6.88 0.67
N MET A 121 22.94 -6.89 1.76
CA MET A 121 22.42 -5.69 2.42
C MET A 121 23.51 -4.69 2.84
N ALA A 122 24.71 -5.17 3.17
CA ALA A 122 25.85 -4.34 3.49
C ALA A 122 26.28 -3.41 2.33
N LYS A 123 26.21 -3.92 1.08
CA LYS A 123 26.48 -3.13 -0.13
C LYS A 123 25.33 -2.16 -0.42
N VAL A 124 24.09 -2.64 -0.33
CA VAL A 124 22.88 -1.85 -0.58
C VAL A 124 22.69 -0.72 0.43
N GLY A 125 23.17 -0.90 1.66
CA GLY A 125 23.10 0.10 2.71
C GLY A 125 23.74 1.44 2.34
N ARG A 126 24.77 1.44 1.50
CA ARG A 126 25.43 2.64 0.99
C ARG A 126 24.51 3.50 0.12
N LEU A 127 23.53 2.86 -0.53
CA LEU A 127 22.55 3.52 -1.40
C LEU A 127 21.42 4.22 -0.62
N GLY A 128 21.44 4.14 0.73
CA GLY A 128 20.39 4.70 1.58
C GLY A 128 20.10 6.19 1.36
N ARG A 129 21.12 6.98 0.93
CA ARG A 129 20.94 8.39 0.57
C ARG A 129 20.07 8.61 -0.67
N VAL A 130 20.11 7.69 -1.63
CA VAL A 130 19.36 7.76 -2.91
C VAL A 130 18.00 7.08 -2.74
N LEU A 131 17.97 5.88 -2.16
CA LEU A 131 16.77 5.05 -2.04
C LEU A 131 15.85 5.47 -0.89
N GLY A 132 16.42 6.00 0.21
CA GLY A 132 15.67 6.37 1.41
C GLY A 132 14.57 7.40 1.16
N PRO A 133 14.87 8.58 0.58
CA PRO A 133 13.87 9.62 0.29
C PRO A 133 12.76 9.16 -0.66
N ARG A 134 13.02 8.13 -1.49
CA ARG A 134 12.07 7.58 -2.45
C ARG A 134 11.28 6.37 -1.93
N ASN A 135 11.47 5.98 -0.68
CA ASN A 135 10.89 4.78 -0.05
C ASN A 135 11.22 3.46 -0.78
N LEU A 136 12.31 3.44 -1.56
CA LEU A 136 12.78 2.25 -2.29
C LEU A 136 13.75 1.39 -1.47
N MET A 137 14.13 1.83 -0.27
CA MET A 137 15.10 1.11 0.57
C MET A 137 14.53 -0.21 1.07
N PRO A 138 15.15 -1.35 0.74
CA PRO A 138 14.70 -2.67 1.21
C PRO A 138 14.68 -2.74 2.75
N ASN A 139 13.65 -3.40 3.30
CA ASN A 139 13.48 -3.54 4.74
C ASN A 139 13.01 -4.94 5.12
N PRO A 140 13.63 -5.61 6.12
CA PRO A 140 13.17 -6.90 6.59
C PRO A 140 11.71 -6.91 7.05
N LYS A 141 11.22 -5.82 7.65
CA LYS A 141 9.85 -5.70 8.14
C LYS A 141 8.80 -5.61 7.03
N SER A 142 9.18 -5.18 5.82
CA SER A 142 8.33 -5.18 4.63
C SER A 142 8.50 -6.45 3.79
N GLY A 143 9.33 -7.41 4.26
CA GLY A 143 9.58 -8.66 3.56
C GLY A 143 10.34 -8.50 2.24
N THR A 144 10.97 -7.33 2.01
CA THR A 144 11.79 -7.05 0.82
C THR A 144 13.26 -7.45 1.01
N VAL A 145 13.64 -7.89 2.22
CA VAL A 145 14.94 -8.50 2.52
C VAL A 145 14.70 -9.94 2.93
N THR A 146 14.97 -10.89 2.02
CA THR A 146 14.69 -12.32 2.22
C THR A 146 15.69 -13.17 1.46
N PRO A 147 16.00 -14.38 1.95
CA PRO A 147 16.79 -15.37 1.21
C PRO A 147 15.96 -16.06 0.10
N GLU A 148 14.62 -16.08 0.22
CA GLU A 148 13.68 -16.66 -0.76
C GLU A 148 13.25 -15.60 -1.78
N VAL A 149 14.14 -15.32 -2.72
CA VAL A 149 13.96 -14.21 -3.68
C VAL A 149 12.80 -14.48 -4.63
N GLY A 150 12.69 -15.70 -5.15
CA GLY A 150 11.62 -16.07 -6.10
C GLY A 150 10.23 -15.88 -5.52
N LYS A 151 10.01 -16.37 -4.30
CA LYS A 151 8.74 -16.19 -3.59
C LYS A 151 8.42 -14.72 -3.34
N ALA A 152 9.42 -13.94 -2.91
CA ALA A 152 9.21 -12.50 -2.68
C ALA A 152 8.81 -11.75 -3.95
N VAL A 153 9.38 -12.08 -5.11
CA VAL A 153 9.01 -11.49 -6.40
C VAL A 153 7.56 -11.86 -6.76
N THR A 154 7.20 -13.13 -6.61
CA THR A 154 5.83 -13.60 -6.88
C THR A 154 4.82 -12.92 -5.97
N ASP A 155 5.09 -12.82 -4.66
CA ASP A 155 4.24 -12.14 -3.69
C ASP A 155 4.03 -10.66 -4.04
N VAL A 156 5.12 -9.94 -4.37
CA VAL A 156 5.08 -8.52 -4.73
C VAL A 156 4.27 -8.30 -6.01
N LYS A 157 4.47 -9.13 -7.03
CA LYS A 157 3.66 -9.08 -8.27
C LYS A 157 2.23 -9.55 -8.04
N GLY A 158 1.99 -10.40 -7.06
CA GLY A 158 0.68 -10.86 -6.63
C GLY A 158 -0.14 -9.81 -5.85
N GLY A 159 0.44 -8.64 -5.54
CA GLY A 159 -0.29 -7.55 -4.88
C GLY A 159 0.02 -7.38 -3.39
N LYS A 160 1.22 -7.76 -2.98
CA LYS A 160 1.72 -7.47 -1.63
C LYS A 160 1.99 -5.98 -1.49
N ILE A 161 1.32 -5.34 -0.53
CA ILE A 161 1.49 -3.93 -0.19
C ILE A 161 2.09 -3.81 1.21
N ASP A 162 2.95 -2.83 1.42
CA ASP A 162 3.39 -2.44 2.74
C ASP A 162 2.67 -1.15 3.17
N PHE A 163 2.36 -1.05 4.45
CA PHE A 163 1.74 0.13 5.03
C PHE A 163 2.40 0.49 6.35
N LYS A 164 2.34 1.77 6.66
CA LYS A 164 2.89 2.33 7.89
C LYS A 164 2.00 3.47 8.36
N VAL A 165 1.79 3.55 9.67
CA VAL A 165 1.14 4.72 10.29
C VAL A 165 1.99 5.97 10.07
N ASP A 166 1.35 7.04 9.64
CA ASP A 166 1.94 8.37 9.50
C ASP A 166 2.08 9.08 10.87
N LYS A 167 2.58 10.33 10.85
CA LYS A 167 2.76 11.14 12.07
C LYS A 167 1.45 11.55 12.74
N THR A 168 0.32 11.44 12.04
CA THR A 168 -1.03 11.83 12.51
C THR A 168 -1.86 10.63 12.98
N GLY A 169 -1.31 9.41 12.86
CA GLY A 169 -1.98 8.19 13.29
C GLY A 169 -2.89 7.60 12.21
N ILE A 170 -2.64 7.92 10.93
CA ILE A 170 -3.43 7.44 9.78
C ILE A 170 -2.59 6.46 8.98
N ILE A 171 -3.22 5.39 8.49
CA ILE A 171 -2.68 4.47 7.49
C ILE A 171 -3.32 4.82 6.15
N HIS A 172 -2.50 4.94 5.12
CA HIS A 172 -2.90 5.13 3.73
C HIS A 172 -2.48 3.89 2.94
N ALA A 173 -3.42 3.27 2.23
CA ALA A 173 -3.15 2.08 1.42
C ALA A 173 -3.98 2.09 0.13
N SER A 174 -3.36 1.77 -0.99
CA SER A 174 -4.08 1.58 -2.25
C SER A 174 -4.61 0.15 -2.33
N ILE A 175 -5.92 0.01 -2.50
CA ILE A 175 -6.63 -1.28 -2.50
C ILE A 175 -7.03 -1.76 -3.89
N GLY A 176 -6.82 -0.96 -4.93
CA GLY A 176 -7.12 -1.35 -6.30
C GLY A 176 -7.32 -0.19 -7.26
N LYS A 177 -7.98 -0.48 -8.35
CA LYS A 177 -8.35 0.48 -9.41
C LYS A 177 -9.86 0.58 -9.56
N VAL A 178 -10.34 1.70 -10.05
CA VAL A 178 -11.79 1.91 -10.35
C VAL A 178 -12.29 0.94 -11.42
N SER A 179 -11.42 0.45 -12.30
CA SER A 179 -11.73 -0.61 -13.27
C SER A 179 -12.12 -1.93 -12.62
N PHE A 180 -11.72 -2.19 -11.37
CA PHE A 180 -12.09 -3.41 -10.66
C PHE A 180 -13.60 -3.49 -10.40
N PRO A 181 -14.21 -4.70 -10.38
CA PRO A 181 -15.53 -4.92 -9.81
C PRO A 181 -15.60 -4.45 -8.35
N ALA A 182 -16.75 -4.00 -7.90
CA ALA A 182 -16.95 -3.53 -6.52
C ALA A 182 -16.61 -4.63 -5.49
N ASP A 183 -16.94 -5.88 -5.79
CA ASP A 183 -16.67 -7.03 -4.93
C ASP A 183 -15.15 -7.23 -4.69
N LYS A 184 -14.32 -7.06 -5.75
CA LYS A 184 -12.86 -7.14 -5.62
C LYS A 184 -12.27 -6.01 -4.76
N ILE A 185 -12.83 -4.79 -4.90
CA ILE A 185 -12.43 -3.64 -4.06
C ILE A 185 -12.80 -3.93 -2.61
N TYR A 186 -14.00 -4.46 -2.37
CA TYR A 186 -14.48 -4.85 -1.05
C TYR A 186 -13.58 -5.90 -0.40
N GLU A 187 -13.27 -7.01 -1.12
CA GLU A 187 -12.41 -8.09 -0.59
C GLU A 187 -10.99 -7.60 -0.27
N ASN A 188 -10.41 -6.79 -1.16
CA ASN A 188 -9.10 -6.17 -0.90
C ASN A 188 -9.14 -5.25 0.33
N ALA A 189 -10.17 -4.41 0.45
CA ALA A 189 -10.33 -3.53 1.61
C ALA A 189 -10.48 -4.32 2.91
N LEU A 190 -11.28 -5.38 2.88
CA LEU A 190 -11.51 -6.26 4.02
C LEU A 190 -10.21 -6.91 4.50
N GLU A 191 -9.39 -7.45 3.60
CA GLU A 191 -8.10 -8.05 3.93
C GLU A 191 -7.16 -7.04 4.60
N VAL A 192 -7.05 -5.82 4.05
CA VAL A 192 -6.24 -4.75 4.66
C VAL A 192 -6.71 -4.44 6.07
N LEU A 193 -8.01 -4.31 6.29
CA LEU A 193 -8.59 -4.00 7.60
C LEU A 193 -8.38 -5.13 8.61
N GLN A 194 -8.48 -6.39 8.17
CA GLN A 194 -8.17 -7.56 9.01
C GLN A 194 -6.70 -7.58 9.45
N VAL A 195 -5.78 -7.33 8.52
CA VAL A 195 -4.34 -7.28 8.84
C VAL A 195 -4.06 -6.15 9.83
N ILE A 196 -4.64 -4.96 9.62
CA ILE A 196 -4.50 -3.83 10.54
C ILE A 196 -5.06 -4.19 11.93
N SER A 197 -6.21 -4.88 12.02
CA SER A 197 -6.81 -5.33 13.27
C SER A 197 -5.90 -6.29 14.03
N LYS A 198 -5.30 -7.27 13.34
CA LYS A 198 -4.34 -8.24 13.91
C LYS A 198 -3.07 -7.56 14.45
N LEU A 199 -2.67 -6.45 13.86
CA LEU A 199 -1.47 -5.69 14.26
C LEU A 199 -1.71 -4.67 15.38
N LYS A 200 -2.89 -4.70 16.03
CA LYS A 200 -3.19 -3.80 17.15
C LYS A 200 -2.16 -3.95 18.28
N PRO A 201 -1.42 -2.88 18.64
CA PRO A 201 -0.49 -2.94 19.76
C PRO A 201 -1.21 -3.13 21.09
N SER A 202 -0.67 -3.95 21.98
CA SER A 202 -1.21 -4.14 23.34
C SER A 202 -1.24 -2.85 24.17
N SER A 203 -0.36 -1.90 23.84
CA SER A 203 -0.29 -0.58 24.47
C SER A 203 -1.35 0.42 23.99
N ALA A 204 -2.08 0.10 22.91
CA ALA A 204 -3.15 0.95 22.39
C ALA A 204 -4.42 0.76 23.23
N LYS A 205 -4.79 1.80 24.00
CA LYS A 205 -6.00 1.82 24.83
C LYS A 205 -7.16 2.52 24.12
N GLY A 206 -8.37 2.07 24.37
CA GLY A 206 -9.59 2.67 23.81
C GLY A 206 -9.93 2.18 22.40
N THR A 207 -10.68 3.01 21.66
CA THR A 207 -11.13 2.68 20.30
C THR A 207 -9.95 2.69 19.33
N TYR A 208 -9.71 1.54 18.68
CA TYR A 208 -8.60 1.36 17.77
C TYR A 208 -8.87 1.99 16.40
N PHE A 209 -9.98 1.63 15.77
CA PHE A 209 -10.44 2.28 14.53
C PHE A 209 -11.25 3.52 14.86
N LYS A 210 -10.71 4.71 14.60
CA LYS A 210 -11.42 5.98 14.83
C LYS A 210 -12.32 6.37 13.66
N SER A 211 -11.79 6.28 12.45
CA SER A 211 -12.55 6.48 11.23
C SER A 211 -11.88 5.74 10.08
N ILE A 212 -12.69 5.32 9.11
CA ILE A 212 -12.25 4.64 7.90
C ILE A 212 -12.88 5.39 6.74
N HIS A 213 -12.08 5.74 5.74
CA HIS A 213 -12.55 6.40 4.53
C HIS A 213 -12.05 5.64 3.31
N VAL A 214 -12.89 5.55 2.31
CA VAL A 214 -12.52 5.03 0.99
C VAL A 214 -12.70 6.15 -0.02
N SER A 215 -11.72 6.34 -0.89
CA SER A 215 -11.75 7.38 -1.90
C SER A 215 -11.11 6.90 -3.20
N SER A 216 -11.45 7.54 -4.31
CA SER A 216 -10.69 7.41 -5.55
C SER A 216 -9.92 8.69 -5.84
N THR A 217 -8.95 8.63 -6.75
CA THR A 217 -8.20 9.81 -7.15
C THR A 217 -9.16 10.94 -7.56
N MET A 218 -9.05 12.11 -6.94
CA MET A 218 -9.87 13.32 -7.16
C MET A 218 -11.34 13.23 -6.67
N SER A 219 -11.78 12.13 -6.03
CA SER A 219 -13.12 12.03 -5.46
C SER A 219 -13.18 12.51 -4.00
N PRO A 220 -14.37 12.86 -3.49
CA PRO A 220 -14.56 13.00 -2.05
C PRO A 220 -14.36 11.65 -1.34
N GLY A 221 -13.93 11.68 -0.07
CA GLY A 221 -13.86 10.50 0.77
C GLY A 221 -15.23 10.05 1.24
N ILE A 222 -15.47 8.74 1.21
CA ILE A 222 -16.68 8.08 1.70
C ILE A 222 -16.35 7.51 3.07
N GLU A 223 -17.09 7.91 4.10
CA GLU A 223 -16.93 7.38 5.45
C GLU A 223 -17.54 6.00 5.55
N VAL A 224 -16.76 5.03 6.05
CA VAL A 224 -17.17 3.65 6.26
C VAL A 224 -17.51 3.43 7.73
N GLU A 225 -18.59 2.71 7.99
CA GLU A 225 -19.02 2.37 9.35
C GLU A 225 -18.00 1.46 10.03
N THR A 226 -17.37 1.96 11.11
CA THR A 226 -16.34 1.22 11.85
C THR A 226 -16.87 -0.03 12.54
N LYS A 227 -18.18 -0.08 12.84
CA LYS A 227 -18.83 -1.25 13.45
C LYS A 227 -18.93 -2.43 12.51
N SER A 228 -19.11 -2.18 11.20
CA SER A 228 -19.14 -3.23 10.19
C SER A 228 -17.80 -3.96 10.05
N VAL A 229 -16.71 -3.33 10.54
CA VAL A 229 -15.34 -3.84 10.49
C VAL A 229 -14.87 -4.34 11.87
N ALA A 230 -15.48 -3.89 12.96
CA ALA A 230 -15.09 -4.25 14.34
C ALA A 230 -15.38 -5.72 14.73
N GLY A 231 -16.10 -6.46 13.88
CA GLY A 231 -16.37 -7.89 14.04
C GLY A 231 -15.42 -8.81 13.28
N ILE A 232 -14.37 -8.25 12.67
CA ILE A 232 -13.41 -8.95 11.80
C ILE A 232 -12.11 -9.23 12.56
#